data_98d825fed5871cbdb601aa5499747337
#
_entry.id   98d825fed5871cbdb601aa5499747337
#
_cell.length_a   1.000
_cell.length_b   1.000
_cell.length_c   1.000
_cell.angle_alpha   90.00
_cell.angle_beta   90.00
_cell.angle_gamma   90.00
#
_symmetry.space_group_name_H-M   'P 1'
#
loop_
_entity.id
_entity.type
_entity.pdbx_description
1 polymer ?
#
loop_
_entity_poly.entity_id
_entity_poly.type
_entity_poly.pdbx_seq_one_letter_code
_entity_poly.pdbx_strand_id
1 'polypeptide(L)'
;MTIRIDKPHDIQALFERATRDANEHGIKWAGDTRSGNASGRGFEGTYVVDNGFITIHLIKKPKLITKSRVERAVKSYISLPS
;
A
#
# COMPACT_ATOMS: atom_id res chain seq x y z
N MET A 1 -4.23 8.82 -8.97
CA MET A 1 -2.86 9.07 -8.52
C MET A 1 -2.08 7.77 -8.49
N THR A 2 -0.87 7.79 -8.99
CA THR A 2 -0.04 6.59 -9.07
C THR A 2 1.25 6.81 -8.28
N ILE A 3 1.57 5.83 -7.41
CA ILE A 3 2.80 5.84 -6.62
C ILE A 3 3.60 4.62 -7.00
N ARG A 4 4.88 4.80 -7.31
CA ARG A 4 5.77 3.72 -7.69
C ARG A 4 6.93 3.65 -6.71
N ILE A 5 7.15 2.48 -6.12
CA ILE A 5 8.12 2.29 -5.06
C ILE A 5 8.98 1.07 -5.37
N ASP A 6 10.26 1.14 -5.02
CA ASP A 6 11.15 0.00 -5.17
C ASP A 6 10.65 -1.18 -4.33
N LYS A 7 10.67 -2.37 -4.92
CA LYS A 7 10.24 -3.59 -4.27
C LYS A 7 11.23 -3.94 -3.14
N PRO A 8 10.75 -4.18 -1.90
CA PRO A 8 11.63 -4.58 -0.81
C PRO A 8 12.12 -6.02 -0.99
N HIS A 9 13.19 -6.37 -0.31
CA HIS A 9 13.77 -7.70 -0.37
C HIS A 9 12.78 -8.79 0.05
N ASP A 10 12.11 -8.59 1.16
CA ASP A 10 11.17 -9.57 1.69
C ASP A 10 9.75 -9.09 1.50
N ILE A 11 9.24 -9.28 0.29
CA ILE A 11 7.88 -8.87 -0.06
C ILE A 11 6.84 -9.64 0.75
N GLN A 12 7.12 -10.91 1.07
CA GLN A 12 6.20 -11.73 1.83
C GLN A 12 6.01 -11.16 3.25
N ALA A 13 7.10 -10.80 3.92
CA ALA A 13 7.03 -10.21 5.25
C ALA A 13 6.29 -8.87 5.23
N LEU A 14 6.51 -8.06 4.20
CA LEU A 14 5.78 -6.81 4.05
C LEU A 14 4.28 -7.05 3.97
N PHE A 15 3.85 -8.01 3.15
CA PHE A 15 2.43 -8.29 2.98
C PHE A 15 1.79 -8.90 4.22
N GLU A 16 2.50 -9.74 4.95
CA GLU A 16 2.00 -10.28 6.22
C GLU A 16 1.76 -9.15 7.23
N ARG A 17 2.72 -8.23 7.36
CA ARG A 17 2.58 -7.07 8.23
C ARG A 17 1.44 -6.17 7.78
N ALA A 18 1.37 -5.88 6.49
CA ALA A 18 0.35 -4.99 5.94
C ALA A 18 -1.06 -5.56 6.12
N THR A 19 -1.22 -6.86 5.94
CA THR A 19 -2.52 -7.52 6.13
C THR A 19 -2.96 -7.44 7.58
N ARG A 20 -2.05 -7.69 8.51
CA ARG A 20 -2.32 -7.59 9.94
C ARG A 20 -2.70 -6.17 10.33
N ASP A 21 -1.92 -5.19 9.89
CA ASP A 21 -2.18 -3.78 10.22
C ASP A 21 -3.50 -3.30 9.60
N ALA A 22 -3.81 -3.74 8.39
CA ALA A 22 -5.08 -3.40 7.74
C ALA A 22 -6.26 -3.92 8.56
N ASN A 23 -6.19 -5.17 9.02
CA ASN A 23 -7.24 -5.76 9.84
C ASN A 23 -7.42 -4.98 11.15
N GLU A 24 -6.34 -4.59 11.78
CA GLU A 24 -6.38 -3.83 13.04
C GLU A 24 -7.01 -2.45 12.87
N HIS A 25 -6.88 -1.85 11.69
CA HIS A 25 -7.38 -0.51 11.41
C HIS A 25 -8.68 -0.48 10.61
N GLY A 26 -9.32 -1.62 10.42
CA GLY A 26 -10.59 -1.69 9.73
C GLY A 26 -10.50 -1.47 8.23
N ILE A 27 -9.36 -1.75 7.64
CA ILE A 27 -9.15 -1.67 6.21
C ILE A 27 -9.40 -3.03 5.56
N LYS A 28 -10.20 -3.06 4.51
CA LYS A 28 -10.44 -4.28 3.74
C LYS A 28 -9.32 -4.47 2.75
N TRP A 29 -8.71 -5.62 2.79
CA TRP A 29 -7.60 -5.98 1.91
C TRP A 29 -7.91 -7.28 1.19
N ALA A 30 -7.75 -7.29 -0.13
CA ALA A 30 -7.90 -8.48 -0.94
C ALA A 30 -6.78 -8.54 -1.98
N GLY A 31 -6.15 -9.70 -2.10
CA GLY A 31 -5.07 -9.88 -3.07
C GLY A 31 -3.94 -10.73 -2.52
N ASP A 32 -2.84 -10.72 -3.27
CA ASP A 32 -1.65 -11.52 -2.94
C ASP A 32 -0.37 -10.69 -3.13
N THR A 33 0.79 -11.34 -3.22
CA THR A 33 2.07 -10.64 -3.40
C THR A 33 2.28 -10.11 -4.82
N ARG A 34 1.35 -10.32 -5.73
CA ARG A 34 1.41 -9.84 -7.12
C ARG A 34 0.51 -8.64 -7.37
N SER A 35 -0.71 -8.70 -6.87
CA SER A 35 -1.69 -7.63 -7.08
C SER A 35 -2.82 -7.73 -6.07
N GLY A 36 -3.55 -6.66 -5.91
CA GLY A 36 -4.69 -6.64 -5.04
C GLY A 36 -5.30 -5.26 -4.91
N ASN A 37 -6.20 -5.15 -3.95
CA ASN A 37 -6.86 -3.89 -3.64
C ASN A 37 -7.05 -3.74 -2.14
N ALA A 38 -7.21 -2.49 -1.72
CA ALA A 38 -7.48 -2.16 -0.32
C ALA A 38 -8.43 -0.97 -0.27
N SER A 39 -9.32 -0.97 0.71
CA SER A 39 -10.24 0.14 0.92
C SER A 39 -10.57 0.30 2.40
N GLY A 40 -10.85 1.52 2.81
CA GLY A 40 -11.22 1.84 4.17
C GLY A 40 -10.71 3.21 4.58
N ARG A 41 -11.36 3.79 5.59
CA ARG A 41 -10.97 5.07 6.18
C ARG A 41 -10.86 6.22 5.16
N GLY A 42 -11.68 6.19 4.11
CA GLY A 42 -11.67 7.20 3.06
C GLY A 42 -10.67 6.96 1.95
N PHE A 43 -9.91 5.88 2.01
CA PHE A 43 -8.96 5.49 0.97
C PHE A 43 -9.48 4.31 0.17
N GLU A 44 -9.12 4.29 -1.10
CA GLU A 44 -9.38 3.14 -1.96
C GLU A 44 -8.27 3.09 -3.01
N GLY A 45 -7.68 1.92 -3.19
CA GLY A 45 -6.60 1.78 -4.16
C GLY A 45 -6.35 0.35 -4.55
N THR A 46 -5.55 0.21 -5.60
CA THR A 46 -5.08 -1.09 -6.08
C THR A 46 -3.55 -1.07 -6.14
N TYR A 47 -2.96 -2.24 -6.17
CA TYR A 47 -1.51 -2.35 -6.33
C TYR A 47 -1.15 -3.49 -7.26
N VAL A 48 0.01 -3.34 -7.91
CA VAL A 48 0.62 -4.39 -8.74
C VAL A 48 2.09 -4.45 -8.39
N VAL A 49 2.59 -5.67 -8.19
CA VAL A 49 4.00 -5.91 -7.90
C VAL A 49 4.63 -6.59 -9.12
N ASP A 50 5.68 -5.99 -9.64
CA ASP A 50 6.45 -6.58 -10.74
C ASP A 50 7.91 -6.82 -10.29
N ASN A 51 8.80 -7.06 -11.23
CA ASN A 51 10.16 -7.50 -10.92
C ASN A 51 10.98 -6.54 -10.06
N GLY A 52 10.70 -5.26 -10.10
CA GLY A 52 11.51 -4.29 -9.37
C GLY A 52 10.71 -3.27 -8.59
N PHE A 53 9.39 -3.22 -8.79
CA PHE A 53 8.57 -2.13 -8.26
C PHE A 53 7.23 -2.60 -7.73
N ILE A 54 6.71 -1.82 -6.78
CA ILE A 54 5.32 -1.89 -6.38
C ILE A 54 4.66 -0.63 -6.93
N THR A 55 3.64 -0.80 -7.75
CA THR A 55 2.88 0.32 -8.32
C THR A 55 1.51 0.38 -7.63
N ILE A 56 1.21 1.51 -7.02
CA ILE A 56 -0.03 1.71 -6.30
C ILE A 56 -0.86 2.76 -7.03
N HIS A 57 -2.09 2.39 -7.39
CA HIS A 57 -3.06 3.32 -7.97
C HIS A 57 -4.05 3.72 -6.89
N LEU A 58 -3.97 4.97 -6.46
CA LEU A 58 -4.90 5.50 -5.47
C LEU A 58 -6.11 6.07 -6.17
N ILE A 59 -7.25 5.41 -6.01
CA ILE A 59 -8.51 5.77 -6.65
C ILE A 59 -9.23 6.85 -5.85
N LYS A 60 -9.16 6.75 -4.51
CA LYS A 60 -9.87 7.66 -3.62
C LYS A 60 -9.03 7.95 -2.39
N LYS A 61 -9.06 9.19 -1.93
CA LYS A 61 -8.40 9.61 -0.70
C LYS A 61 -9.21 10.72 -0.02
N PRO A 62 -9.03 10.93 1.29
CA PRO A 62 -9.64 12.08 1.96
C PRO A 62 -9.14 13.39 1.33
N LYS A 63 -10.03 14.36 1.18
CA LYS A 63 -9.74 15.62 0.48
C LYS A 63 -8.63 16.43 1.16
N LEU A 64 -8.54 16.34 2.49
CA LEU A 64 -7.59 17.14 3.27
C LEU A 64 -6.17 16.55 3.25
N ILE A 65 -6.00 15.35 2.73
CA ILE A 65 -4.70 14.68 2.66
C ILE A 65 -4.12 14.88 1.26
N THR A 66 -2.92 15.46 1.19
CA THR A 66 -2.27 15.73 -0.09
C THR A 66 -1.62 14.47 -0.65
N LYS A 67 -1.41 14.46 -1.96
CA LYS A 67 -0.69 13.39 -2.65
C LYS A 67 0.69 13.18 -2.04
N SER A 68 1.42 14.26 -1.76
CA SER A 68 2.76 14.18 -1.18
C SER A 68 2.77 13.49 0.17
N ARG A 69 1.78 13.75 1.00
CA ARG A 69 1.68 13.11 2.32
C ARG A 69 1.39 11.61 2.19
N VAL A 70 0.50 11.24 1.28
CA VAL A 70 0.19 9.82 1.03
C VAL A 70 1.44 9.09 0.54
N GLU A 71 2.11 9.66 -0.45
CA GLU A 71 3.33 9.07 -1.02
C GLU A 71 4.41 8.88 0.03
N ARG A 72 4.65 9.90 0.86
CA ARG A 72 5.63 9.83 1.93
C ARG A 72 5.28 8.75 2.96
N ALA A 73 4.03 8.68 3.36
CA ALA A 73 3.57 7.69 4.33
C ALA A 73 3.73 6.28 3.79
N VAL A 74 3.36 6.04 2.55
CA VAL A 74 3.48 4.72 1.92
C VAL A 74 4.94 4.32 1.79
N LYS A 75 5.80 5.20 1.31
CA LYS A 75 7.23 4.92 1.18
C LYS A 75 7.86 4.62 2.54
N SER A 76 7.51 5.39 3.55
CA SER A 76 8.01 5.19 4.90
C SER A 76 7.57 3.84 5.47
N TYR A 77 6.31 3.47 5.26
CA TYR A 77 5.79 2.20 5.73
C TYR A 77 6.51 1.01 5.08
N ILE A 78 6.71 1.05 3.78
CA ILE A 78 7.36 -0.03 3.04
C ILE A 78 8.84 -0.15 3.41
N SER A 79 9.47 0.96 3.80
CA SER A 79 10.88 0.98 4.20
C SER A 79 11.11 0.51 5.65
N LEU A 80 10.06 0.30 6.44
CA LEU A 80 10.22 -0.18 7.81
C LEU A 80 10.78 -1.60 7.83
N PRO A 81 11.65 -1.91 8.83
CA PRO A 81 12.11 -3.29 9.00
C PRO A 81 10.94 -4.24 9.25
N SER A 82 11.03 -5.41 8.68
CA SER A 82 10.00 -6.45 8.83
C SER A 82 10.27 -7.30 10.06
#